data_550ad420f79845d42e4eaa9792da33f0
#
_entry.id   550ad420f79845d42e4eaa9792da33f0
#
_cell.length_a   1.000
_cell.length_b   1.000
_cell.length_c   1.000
_cell.angle_alpha   90.00
_cell.angle_beta   90.00
_cell.angle_gamma   90.00
#
_symmetry.space_group_name_H-M   'P 1'
#
loop_
_entity.id
_entity.type
_entity.pdbx_description
1 polymer ?
#
loop_
_entity_poly.entity_id
_entity_poly.type
_entity_poly.pdbx_seq_one_letter_code
_entity_poly.pdbx_strand_id
1 'polypeptide(L)'
;MGYDLQRALLVGVVLPKTQDLDHDESLEELAELAVNLGYKVQETLLVKVRKPQARFLTGPGKAQEIIDLAKSLRCGSILFDELLLPSQQRNWESTSELNVIDRQEVILDIFADRAQTREAVLQVELARLQYELPRMKRLWTHLDRQRGGGAVQRGEGEAQIEIDQRLIRKRIARVKDELKQVVKRRGIQRKQRMKVPVPSFAIVGYTNAGKSTLLNCLTGSDVLT
;
A
#
# COMPACT_ATOMS: atom_id res chain seq x y z
N MET A 1 8.19 -20.15 -18.31
CA MET A 1 9.02 -18.93 -18.24
C MET A 1 8.54 -18.15 -17.03
N GLY A 2 9.39 -17.90 -16.04
CA GLY A 2 8.97 -17.13 -14.85
C GLY A 2 8.91 -15.62 -15.16
N TYR A 3 7.82 -14.98 -14.74
CA TYR A 3 7.72 -13.51 -14.75
C TYR A 3 8.55 -12.96 -13.59
N ASP A 4 9.26 -11.85 -13.84
CA ASP A 4 10.01 -11.15 -12.78
C ASP A 4 9.03 -10.25 -12.00
N LEU A 5 8.80 -10.57 -10.73
CA LEU A 5 7.87 -9.80 -9.87
C LEU A 5 8.28 -8.35 -9.70
N GLN A 6 9.57 -8.03 -9.87
CA GLN A 6 10.07 -6.66 -9.79
C GLN A 6 9.82 -5.86 -11.09
N ARG A 7 9.51 -6.51 -12.21
CA ARG A 7 9.13 -5.81 -13.44
C ARG A 7 7.66 -5.45 -13.38
N ALA A 8 7.35 -4.17 -13.53
CA ALA A 8 6.01 -3.66 -13.35
C ALA A 8 5.52 -2.84 -14.55
N LEU A 9 4.22 -3.01 -14.88
CA LEU A 9 3.47 -2.09 -15.73
C LEU A 9 2.66 -1.17 -14.81
N LEU A 10 2.79 0.15 -14.96
CA LEU A 10 1.96 1.12 -14.26
C LEU A 10 0.71 1.44 -15.08
N VAL A 11 -0.42 1.50 -14.41
CA VAL A 11 -1.72 1.78 -15.03
C VAL A 11 -2.44 2.89 -14.26
N GLY A 12 -2.56 4.06 -14.89
CA GLY A 12 -3.43 5.13 -14.41
C GLY A 12 -4.82 4.99 -15.03
N VAL A 13 -5.85 5.24 -14.21
CA VAL A 13 -7.24 5.17 -14.67
C VAL A 13 -7.91 6.52 -14.49
N VAL A 14 -8.17 7.21 -15.59
CA VAL A 14 -8.91 8.48 -15.58
C VAL A 14 -10.40 8.20 -15.47
N LEU A 15 -10.96 8.51 -14.31
CA LEU A 15 -12.39 8.40 -14.05
C LEU A 15 -13.12 9.68 -14.44
N PRO A 16 -14.44 9.64 -14.74
CA PRO A 16 -15.20 10.84 -15.09
C PRO A 16 -15.18 11.95 -14.05
N LYS A 17 -14.96 11.59 -12.78
CA LYS A 17 -14.89 12.54 -11.65
C LYS A 17 -13.50 13.16 -11.46
N THR A 18 -12.46 12.60 -12.07
CA THR A 18 -11.07 13.02 -11.91
C THR A 18 -10.47 13.54 -13.21
N GLN A 19 -11.27 13.84 -14.23
CA GLN A 19 -10.80 14.27 -15.55
C GLN A 19 -10.00 15.58 -15.53
N ASP A 20 -10.25 16.42 -14.52
CA ASP A 20 -9.59 17.73 -14.37
C ASP A 20 -8.28 17.65 -13.53
N LEU A 21 -7.90 16.45 -13.04
CA LEU A 21 -6.66 16.24 -12.31
C LEU A 21 -5.51 15.95 -13.27
N ASP A 22 -4.31 16.35 -12.87
CA ASP A 22 -3.09 15.98 -13.59
C ASP A 22 -2.74 14.51 -13.29
N HIS A 23 -3.19 13.64 -14.19
CA HIS A 23 -2.95 12.20 -14.06
C HIS A 23 -1.52 11.81 -14.46
N ASP A 24 -0.86 12.61 -15.26
CA ASP A 24 0.52 12.33 -15.68
C ASP A 24 1.46 12.58 -14.50
N GLU A 25 1.30 13.68 -13.75
CA GLU A 25 2.04 13.94 -12.51
C GLU A 25 1.80 12.85 -11.45
N SER A 26 0.54 12.40 -11.29
CA SER A 26 0.20 11.32 -10.35
C SER A 26 0.88 10.00 -10.70
N LEU A 27 0.97 9.67 -11.98
CA LEU A 27 1.65 8.47 -12.45
C LEU A 27 3.17 8.55 -12.34
N GLU A 28 3.74 9.73 -12.59
CA GLU A 28 5.18 9.97 -12.37
C GLU A 28 5.52 9.77 -10.89
N GLU A 29 4.73 10.34 -9.98
CA GLU A 29 4.90 10.12 -8.54
C GLU A 29 4.81 8.63 -8.18
N LEU A 30 3.80 7.90 -8.69
CA LEU A 30 3.67 6.47 -8.44
C LEU A 30 4.87 5.68 -8.99
N ALA A 31 5.42 6.08 -10.15
CA ALA A 31 6.60 5.46 -10.71
C ALA A 31 7.82 5.63 -9.80
N GLU A 32 8.03 6.84 -9.25
CA GLU A 32 9.10 7.09 -8.28
C GLU A 32 8.91 6.27 -7.00
N LEU A 33 7.68 6.20 -6.49
CA LEU A 33 7.35 5.39 -5.32
C LEU A 33 7.60 3.90 -5.57
N ALA A 34 7.23 3.38 -6.74
CA ALA A 34 7.47 1.99 -7.13
C ALA A 34 8.98 1.68 -7.25
N VAL A 35 9.76 2.58 -7.83
CA VAL A 35 11.23 2.44 -7.91
C VAL A 35 11.85 2.41 -6.53
N ASN A 36 11.39 3.21 -5.57
CA ASN A 36 11.85 3.19 -4.18
C ASN A 36 11.61 1.83 -3.49
N LEU A 37 10.60 1.08 -3.90
CA LEU A 37 10.33 -0.29 -3.44
C LEU A 37 11.08 -1.38 -4.25
N GLY A 38 11.92 -0.97 -5.20
CA GLY A 38 12.71 -1.90 -6.02
C GLY A 38 12.01 -2.41 -7.27
N TYR A 39 10.86 -1.84 -7.66
CA TYR A 39 10.21 -2.15 -8.93
C TYR A 39 10.97 -1.53 -10.10
N LYS A 40 11.01 -2.26 -11.21
CA LYS A 40 11.52 -1.80 -12.51
C LYS A 40 10.33 -1.49 -13.40
N VAL A 41 9.92 -0.25 -13.45
CA VAL A 41 8.81 0.20 -14.31
C VAL A 41 9.21 0.02 -15.77
N GLN A 42 8.46 -0.78 -16.51
CA GLN A 42 8.71 -1.06 -17.92
C GLN A 42 7.98 -0.08 -18.82
N GLU A 43 6.76 0.24 -18.47
CA GLU A 43 5.90 1.16 -19.21
C GLU A 43 4.85 1.75 -18.28
N THR A 44 4.33 2.92 -18.63
CA THR A 44 3.24 3.60 -17.96
C THR A 44 2.09 3.78 -18.94
N LEU A 45 0.89 3.35 -18.58
CA LEU A 45 -0.30 3.40 -19.42
C LEU A 45 -1.41 4.19 -18.76
N LEU A 46 -1.89 5.25 -19.42
CA LEU A 46 -3.05 6.02 -18.99
C LEU A 46 -4.31 5.55 -19.72
N VAL A 47 -5.34 5.15 -18.96
CA VAL A 47 -6.59 4.58 -19.48
C VAL A 47 -7.78 5.45 -19.11
N LYS A 48 -8.46 6.02 -20.10
CA LYS A 48 -9.69 6.79 -19.87
C LYS A 48 -10.89 5.86 -19.79
N VAL A 49 -11.66 5.94 -18.71
CA VAL A 49 -12.83 5.10 -18.46
C VAL A 49 -14.08 5.97 -18.40
N ARG A 50 -15.01 5.74 -19.32
CA ARG A 50 -16.28 6.48 -19.35
C ARG A 50 -17.21 6.11 -18.19
N LYS A 51 -17.23 4.81 -17.82
CA LYS A 51 -18.03 4.29 -16.72
C LYS A 51 -17.26 3.19 -16.01
N PRO A 52 -16.91 3.38 -14.71
CA PRO A 52 -16.24 2.36 -13.93
C PRO A 52 -17.05 1.04 -13.92
N GLN A 53 -16.39 -0.08 -14.17
CA GLN A 53 -17.02 -1.39 -14.15
C GLN A 53 -16.68 -2.14 -12.85
N ALA A 54 -17.66 -2.86 -12.32
CA ALA A 54 -17.52 -3.58 -11.06
C ALA A 54 -16.41 -4.65 -11.11
N ARG A 55 -16.20 -5.27 -12.29
CA ARG A 55 -15.29 -6.40 -12.43
C ARG A 55 -13.81 -5.99 -12.43
N PHE A 56 -13.43 -5.01 -13.26
CA PHE A 56 -12.03 -4.63 -13.48
C PHE A 56 -11.75 -3.13 -13.31
N LEU A 57 -12.71 -2.32 -12.87
CA LEU A 57 -12.66 -0.86 -12.94
C LEU A 57 -12.71 -0.36 -14.39
N THR A 58 -12.01 -1.00 -15.31
CA THR A 58 -12.01 -0.78 -16.78
C THR A 58 -12.97 -1.73 -17.49
N GLY A 59 -13.23 -1.49 -18.78
CA GLY A 59 -13.96 -2.45 -19.61
C GLY A 59 -13.15 -3.74 -19.86
N PRO A 60 -13.81 -4.88 -20.14
CA PRO A 60 -13.13 -6.17 -20.29
C PRO A 60 -12.13 -6.20 -21.45
N GLY A 61 -12.44 -5.54 -22.57
CA GLY A 61 -11.50 -5.44 -23.70
C GLY A 61 -10.23 -4.67 -23.32
N LYS A 62 -10.38 -3.53 -22.61
CA LYS A 62 -9.23 -2.76 -22.15
C LYS A 62 -8.43 -3.52 -21.07
N ALA A 63 -9.12 -4.30 -20.21
CA ALA A 63 -8.44 -5.16 -19.26
C ALA A 63 -7.56 -6.21 -19.97
N GLN A 64 -8.06 -6.82 -21.05
CA GLN A 64 -7.27 -7.78 -21.84
C GLN A 64 -6.06 -7.11 -22.50
N GLU A 65 -6.22 -5.92 -23.08
CA GLU A 65 -5.10 -5.16 -23.67
C GLU A 65 -3.99 -4.88 -22.63
N ILE A 66 -4.37 -4.47 -21.39
CA ILE A 66 -3.42 -4.22 -20.31
C ILE A 66 -2.67 -5.50 -19.93
N ILE A 67 -3.39 -6.62 -19.83
CA ILE A 67 -2.81 -7.92 -19.50
C ILE A 67 -1.83 -8.38 -20.59
N ASP A 68 -2.22 -8.25 -21.85
CA ASP A 68 -1.38 -8.64 -22.98
C ASP A 68 -0.10 -7.78 -23.06
N LEU A 69 -0.24 -6.48 -22.82
CA LEU A 69 0.91 -5.57 -22.72
C LEU A 69 1.84 -5.97 -21.58
N ALA A 70 1.32 -6.20 -20.37
CA ALA A 70 2.13 -6.61 -19.22
C ALA A 70 2.88 -7.92 -19.50
N LYS A 71 2.23 -8.89 -20.13
CA LYS A 71 2.84 -10.17 -20.52
C LYS A 71 3.89 -10.01 -21.61
N SER A 72 3.66 -9.16 -22.60
CA SER A 72 4.62 -8.88 -23.69
C SER A 72 5.90 -8.24 -23.15
N LEU A 73 5.78 -7.37 -22.14
CA LEU A 73 6.87 -6.72 -21.45
C LEU A 73 7.51 -7.61 -20.37
N ARG A 74 7.04 -8.85 -20.19
CA ARG A 74 7.46 -9.81 -19.15
C ARG A 74 7.37 -9.23 -17.73
N CYS A 75 6.36 -8.39 -17.48
CA CYS A 75 6.07 -7.90 -16.15
C CYS A 75 5.49 -9.01 -15.28
N GLY A 76 5.94 -9.08 -14.04
CA GLY A 76 5.35 -9.94 -13.02
C GLY A 76 4.32 -9.21 -12.17
N SER A 77 4.26 -7.88 -12.27
CA SER A 77 3.34 -7.04 -11.50
C SER A 77 2.66 -5.99 -12.37
N ILE A 78 1.40 -5.66 -12.01
CA ILE A 78 0.65 -4.51 -12.54
C ILE A 78 0.33 -3.60 -11.35
N LEU A 79 0.76 -2.34 -11.43
CA LEU A 79 0.53 -1.32 -10.40
C LEU A 79 -0.52 -0.34 -10.88
N PHE A 80 -1.59 -0.18 -10.11
CA PHE A 80 -2.67 0.76 -10.39
C PHE A 80 -2.53 2.04 -9.57
N ASP A 81 -2.68 3.19 -10.20
CA ASP A 81 -2.74 4.47 -9.51
C ASP A 81 -4.05 4.65 -8.72
N GLU A 82 -5.13 4.04 -9.17
CA GLU A 82 -6.42 4.05 -8.50
C GLU A 82 -6.54 2.94 -7.45
N LEU A 83 -7.32 3.23 -6.38
CA LEU A 83 -7.66 2.24 -5.38
C LEU A 83 -8.57 1.16 -5.98
N LEU A 84 -8.15 -0.08 -5.91
CA LEU A 84 -8.93 -1.22 -6.35
C LEU A 84 -9.82 -1.78 -5.23
N LEU A 85 -11.08 -2.07 -5.56
CA LEU A 85 -11.89 -2.88 -4.66
C LEU A 85 -11.28 -4.28 -4.51
N PRO A 86 -11.44 -4.95 -3.36
CA PRO A 86 -10.91 -6.30 -3.14
C PRO A 86 -11.35 -7.32 -4.20
N SER A 87 -12.57 -7.16 -4.72
CA SER A 87 -13.11 -8.00 -5.82
C SER A 87 -12.43 -7.70 -7.15
N GLN A 88 -12.15 -6.43 -7.45
CA GLN A 88 -11.48 -6.02 -8.67
C GLN A 88 -10.04 -6.54 -8.70
N GLN A 89 -9.29 -6.33 -7.62
CA GLN A 89 -7.93 -6.81 -7.50
C GLN A 89 -7.85 -8.34 -7.70
N ARG A 90 -8.77 -9.11 -7.07
CA ARG A 90 -8.87 -10.54 -7.28
C ARG A 90 -9.18 -10.91 -8.73
N ASN A 91 -10.09 -10.20 -9.39
CA ASN A 91 -10.43 -10.46 -10.78
C ASN A 91 -9.23 -10.20 -11.70
N TRP A 92 -8.50 -9.13 -11.47
CA TRP A 92 -7.26 -8.82 -12.17
C TRP A 92 -6.23 -9.94 -12.02
N GLU A 93 -5.91 -10.36 -10.80
CA GLU A 93 -4.95 -11.43 -10.53
C GLU A 93 -5.38 -12.77 -11.10
N SER A 94 -6.67 -13.10 -10.97
CA SER A 94 -7.18 -14.38 -11.49
C SER A 94 -7.18 -14.46 -13.02
N THR A 95 -7.31 -13.31 -13.70
CA THR A 95 -7.34 -13.26 -15.17
C THR A 95 -5.94 -13.09 -15.76
N SER A 96 -5.08 -12.26 -15.13
CA SER A 96 -3.74 -12.00 -15.63
C SER A 96 -2.72 -13.07 -15.21
N GLU A 97 -2.93 -13.69 -14.05
CA GLU A 97 -1.95 -14.54 -13.33
C GLU A 97 -0.70 -13.75 -12.87
N LEU A 98 -0.80 -12.41 -12.85
CA LEU A 98 0.24 -11.50 -12.38
C LEU A 98 -0.11 -10.94 -11.00
N ASN A 99 0.90 -10.44 -10.29
CA ASN A 99 0.68 -9.71 -9.05
C ASN A 99 0.02 -8.35 -9.37
N VAL A 100 -1.01 -7.98 -8.61
CA VAL A 100 -1.75 -6.73 -8.83
C VAL A 100 -1.79 -5.93 -7.55
N ILE A 101 -1.24 -4.73 -7.61
CA ILE A 101 -1.02 -3.84 -6.48
C ILE A 101 -1.66 -2.50 -6.79
N ASP A 102 -2.33 -1.88 -5.82
CA ASP A 102 -2.83 -0.52 -5.96
C ASP A 102 -1.91 0.50 -5.25
N ARG A 103 -2.11 1.78 -5.54
CA ARG A 103 -1.32 2.88 -4.95
C ARG A 103 -1.29 2.82 -3.42
N GLN A 104 -2.39 2.41 -2.79
CA GLN A 104 -2.45 2.33 -1.34
C GLN A 104 -1.52 1.25 -0.78
N GLU A 105 -1.41 0.11 -1.44
CA GLU A 105 -0.49 -0.97 -1.05
C GLU A 105 0.97 -0.51 -1.20
N VAL A 106 1.31 0.16 -2.31
CA VAL A 106 2.65 0.77 -2.54
C VAL A 106 3.02 1.73 -1.39
N ILE A 107 2.10 2.63 -1.03
CA ILE A 107 2.33 3.60 0.06
C ILE A 107 2.50 2.89 1.40
N LEU A 108 1.70 1.87 1.69
CA LEU A 108 1.80 1.09 2.93
C LEU A 108 3.14 0.37 3.04
N ASP A 109 3.65 -0.18 1.93
CA ASP A 109 4.94 -0.86 1.90
C ASP A 109 6.10 0.12 2.12
N ILE A 110 6.05 1.31 1.52
CA ILE A 110 7.05 2.38 1.77
C ILE A 110 7.04 2.79 3.24
N PHE A 111 5.86 3.00 3.83
CA PHE A 111 5.78 3.33 5.25
C PHE A 111 6.26 2.19 6.14
N ALA A 112 6.02 0.93 5.77
CA ALA A 112 6.52 -0.21 6.51
C ALA A 112 8.05 -0.27 6.52
N ASP A 113 8.69 0.03 5.39
CA ASP A 113 10.13 0.05 5.25
C ASP A 113 10.79 1.21 6.02
N ARG A 114 10.11 2.36 6.07
CA ARG A 114 10.62 3.58 6.73
C ARG A 114 10.25 3.73 8.21
N ALA A 115 9.37 2.89 8.75
CA ALA A 115 8.88 3.00 10.13
C ALA A 115 9.94 2.58 11.15
N GLN A 116 10.58 3.53 11.83
CA GLN A 116 11.62 3.28 12.82
C GLN A 116 11.12 3.37 14.27
N THR A 117 10.09 4.20 14.54
CA THR A 117 9.57 4.35 15.91
C THR A 117 8.50 3.31 16.21
N ARG A 118 8.40 2.87 17.47
CA ARG A 118 7.36 1.91 17.90
C ARG A 118 5.95 2.36 17.52
N GLU A 119 5.67 3.67 17.63
CA GLU A 119 4.37 4.21 17.22
C GLU A 119 4.14 4.12 15.72
N ALA A 120 5.15 4.50 14.91
CA ALA A 120 5.04 4.41 13.45
C ALA A 120 4.85 2.96 12.99
N VAL A 121 5.63 2.02 13.54
CA VAL A 121 5.48 0.57 13.24
C VAL A 121 4.07 0.09 13.55
N LEU A 122 3.51 0.44 14.71
CA LEU A 122 2.15 0.03 15.09
C LEU A 122 1.08 0.70 14.22
N GLN A 123 1.28 1.97 13.80
CA GLN A 123 0.36 2.67 12.92
C GLN A 123 0.34 2.03 11.52
N VAL A 124 1.50 1.73 10.97
CA VAL A 124 1.63 1.06 9.67
C VAL A 124 1.06 -0.36 9.74
N GLU A 125 1.38 -1.12 10.79
CA GLU A 125 0.80 -2.45 11.00
C GLU A 125 -0.73 -2.40 11.07
N LEU A 126 -1.30 -1.42 11.79
CA LEU A 126 -2.74 -1.25 11.86
C LEU A 126 -3.35 -0.94 10.49
N ALA A 127 -2.75 -0.03 9.73
CA ALA A 127 -3.22 0.35 8.40
C ALA A 127 -3.16 -0.85 7.43
N ARG A 128 -2.06 -1.62 7.47
CA ARG A 128 -1.87 -2.82 6.66
C ARG A 128 -2.92 -3.90 6.98
N LEU A 129 -3.13 -4.21 8.24
CA LEU A 129 -4.15 -5.18 8.66
C LEU A 129 -5.58 -4.74 8.26
N GLN A 130 -5.87 -3.44 8.30
CA GLN A 130 -7.16 -2.90 7.85
C GLN A 130 -7.33 -2.98 6.33
N TYR A 131 -6.26 -2.79 5.58
CA TYR A 131 -6.23 -2.95 4.13
C TYR A 131 -6.37 -4.42 3.71
N GLU A 132 -5.69 -5.33 4.40
CA GLU A 132 -5.69 -6.77 4.11
C GLU A 132 -7.00 -7.47 4.49
N LEU A 133 -7.63 -7.07 5.61
CA LEU A 133 -8.81 -7.74 6.14
C LEU A 133 -9.94 -7.98 5.10
N PRO A 134 -10.37 -7.00 4.29
CA PRO A 134 -11.37 -7.22 3.24
C PRO A 134 -10.82 -8.03 2.05
N ARG A 135 -9.49 -8.12 1.92
CA ARG A 135 -8.76 -8.82 0.85
C ARG A 135 -8.42 -10.27 1.20
N MET A 136 -8.71 -10.73 2.41
CA MET A 136 -8.39 -12.08 2.88
C MET A 136 -8.88 -13.23 1.98
N LYS A 137 -10.04 -13.06 1.35
CA LYS A 137 -10.56 -14.04 0.37
C LYS A 137 -9.63 -14.23 -0.85
N ARG A 138 -8.71 -13.28 -1.11
CA ARG A 138 -7.71 -13.31 -2.18
C ARG A 138 -6.60 -14.33 -1.92
N LEU A 139 -6.04 -14.35 -0.72
CA LEU A 139 -4.90 -15.19 -0.36
C LEU A 139 -5.18 -16.69 -0.50
N TRP A 140 -6.42 -17.10 -0.22
CA TRP A 140 -6.81 -18.52 -0.28
C TRP A 140 -6.94 -19.05 -1.71
N THR A 141 -7.39 -18.27 -2.67
CA THR A 141 -7.49 -18.72 -4.06
C THR A 141 -6.13 -18.96 -4.71
N HIS A 142 -5.07 -18.28 -4.27
CA HIS A 142 -3.71 -18.53 -4.73
C HIS A 142 -3.12 -19.80 -4.11
N LEU A 143 -3.37 -20.08 -2.84
CA LEU A 143 -2.89 -21.28 -2.16
C LEU A 143 -3.54 -22.55 -2.69
N ASP A 144 -4.82 -22.52 -3.06
CA ASP A 144 -5.51 -23.65 -3.68
C ASP A 144 -4.93 -24.01 -5.05
N ARG A 145 -4.48 -23.03 -5.84
CA ARG A 145 -3.82 -23.27 -7.14
C ARG A 145 -2.43 -23.85 -6.99
N GLN A 146 -1.66 -23.45 -5.96
CA GLN A 146 -0.33 -23.99 -5.70
C GLN A 146 -0.34 -25.44 -5.17
N ARG A 147 -1.42 -25.85 -4.52
CA ARG A 147 -1.56 -27.21 -3.94
C ARG A 147 -2.10 -28.27 -4.90
N GLY A 148 -2.31 -27.95 -6.18
CA GLY A 148 -2.73 -28.92 -7.20
C GLY A 148 -4.09 -29.52 -6.90
N GLY A 149 -5.15 -28.90 -7.41
CA GLY A 149 -6.45 -29.41 -7.80
C GLY A 149 -7.06 -30.64 -7.10
N GLY A 150 -6.98 -30.74 -5.78
CA GLY A 150 -7.83 -31.66 -5.04
C GLY A 150 -9.09 -30.91 -4.62
N ALA A 151 -10.26 -31.50 -4.88
CA ALA A 151 -11.55 -30.96 -4.46
C ALA A 151 -11.62 -30.82 -2.92
N VAL A 152 -11.08 -29.69 -2.40
CA VAL A 152 -11.29 -29.30 -1.01
C VAL A 152 -12.77 -28.98 -0.89
N GLN A 153 -13.46 -29.66 -0.01
CA GLN A 153 -14.87 -29.44 0.29
C GLN A 153 -15.10 -27.93 0.53
N ARG A 154 -15.99 -27.32 -0.25
CA ARG A 154 -16.31 -25.87 -0.17
C ARG A 154 -16.51 -25.35 1.25
N GLY A 155 -16.98 -26.18 2.17
CA GLY A 155 -17.21 -25.81 3.57
C GLY A 155 -15.94 -25.64 4.43
N GLU A 156 -14.84 -26.34 4.15
CA GLU A 156 -13.60 -26.23 4.94
C GLU A 156 -12.82 -24.95 4.62
N GLY A 157 -12.81 -24.56 3.35
CA GLY A 157 -12.15 -23.31 2.93
C GLY A 157 -12.87 -22.05 3.45
N GLU A 158 -14.20 -22.04 3.49
CA GLU A 158 -14.99 -20.93 4.05
C GLU A 158 -14.80 -20.82 5.57
N ALA A 159 -14.80 -21.94 6.29
CA ALA A 159 -14.55 -21.99 7.74
C ALA A 159 -13.12 -21.47 8.07
N GLN A 160 -12.13 -21.81 7.26
CA GLN A 160 -10.77 -21.34 7.47
C GLN A 160 -10.63 -19.84 7.23
N ILE A 161 -11.26 -19.28 6.19
CA ILE A 161 -11.29 -17.83 5.94
C ILE A 161 -11.90 -17.07 7.11
N GLU A 162 -12.96 -17.59 7.72
CA GLU A 162 -13.59 -16.99 8.90
C GLU A 162 -12.67 -17.00 10.11
N ILE A 163 -11.93 -18.11 10.31
CA ILE A 163 -10.92 -18.23 11.37
C ILE A 163 -9.84 -17.18 11.19
N ASP A 164 -9.28 -17.06 9.97
CA ASP A 164 -8.21 -16.12 9.66
C ASP A 164 -8.68 -14.67 9.80
N GLN A 165 -9.87 -14.33 9.32
CA GLN A 165 -10.46 -13.01 9.55
C GLN A 165 -10.63 -12.69 11.04
N ARG A 166 -11.02 -13.69 11.86
CA ARG A 166 -11.12 -13.53 13.30
C ARG A 166 -9.76 -13.27 13.95
N LEU A 167 -8.71 -13.96 13.48
CA LEU A 167 -7.34 -13.75 13.95
C LEU A 167 -6.86 -12.33 13.61
N ILE A 168 -7.08 -11.84 12.37
CA ILE A 168 -6.73 -10.49 11.98
C ILE A 168 -7.51 -9.46 12.80
N ARG A 169 -8.82 -9.63 13.01
CA ARG A 169 -9.60 -8.72 13.88
C ARG A 169 -9.05 -8.67 15.30
N LYS A 170 -8.64 -9.81 15.87
CA LYS A 170 -7.97 -9.87 17.18
C LYS A 170 -6.63 -9.10 17.13
N ARG A 171 -5.85 -9.28 16.06
CA ARG A 171 -4.58 -8.55 15.90
C ARG A 171 -4.81 -7.05 15.82
N ILE A 172 -5.79 -6.59 15.03
CA ILE A 172 -6.20 -5.17 14.95
C ILE A 172 -6.55 -4.62 16.34
N ALA A 173 -7.35 -5.34 17.13
CA ALA A 173 -7.72 -4.91 18.47
C ALA A 173 -6.49 -4.77 19.37
N ARG A 174 -5.59 -5.75 19.35
CA ARG A 174 -4.33 -5.73 20.10
C ARG A 174 -3.44 -4.55 19.70
N VAL A 175 -3.22 -4.31 18.41
CA VAL A 175 -2.39 -3.21 17.91
C VAL A 175 -2.99 -1.86 18.30
N LYS A 176 -4.31 -1.70 18.24
CA LYS A 176 -5.00 -0.50 18.73
C LYS A 176 -4.76 -0.24 20.21
N ASP A 177 -4.76 -1.29 21.04
CA ASP A 177 -4.51 -1.14 22.48
C ASP A 177 -3.04 -0.82 22.76
N GLU A 178 -2.10 -1.43 22.04
CA GLU A 178 -0.67 -1.09 22.13
C GLU A 178 -0.44 0.37 21.73
N LEU A 179 -1.07 0.87 20.65
CA LEU A 179 -1.01 2.28 20.26
C LEU A 179 -1.51 3.21 21.35
N LYS A 180 -2.66 2.92 21.97
CA LYS A 180 -3.18 3.70 23.10
C LYS A 180 -2.18 3.78 24.25
N GLN A 181 -1.50 2.66 24.55
CA GLN A 181 -0.47 2.62 25.61
C GLN A 181 0.74 3.49 25.25
N VAL A 182 1.21 3.46 23.98
CA VAL A 182 2.33 4.31 23.53
C VAL A 182 1.95 5.78 23.65
N VAL A 183 0.79 6.19 23.20
CA VAL A 183 0.27 7.56 23.30
C VAL A 183 0.18 8.00 24.78
N LYS A 184 -0.35 7.12 25.66
CA LYS A 184 -0.43 7.40 27.10
C LYS A 184 0.94 7.61 27.71
N ARG A 185 1.93 6.74 27.41
CA ARG A 185 3.31 6.87 27.90
C ARG A 185 3.94 8.18 27.42
N ARG A 186 3.79 8.54 26.15
CA ARG A 186 4.26 9.83 25.62
C ARG A 186 3.60 11.02 26.32
N GLY A 187 2.30 10.92 26.61
CA GLY A 187 1.60 11.96 27.38
C GLY A 187 2.19 12.16 28.78
N ILE A 188 2.55 11.08 29.48
CA ILE A 188 3.20 11.13 30.79
C ILE A 188 4.60 11.76 30.68
N GLN A 189 5.41 11.32 29.73
CA GLN A 189 6.75 11.88 29.49
C GLN A 189 6.69 13.37 29.14
N ARG A 190 5.70 13.79 28.32
CA ARG A 190 5.48 15.19 27.98
C ARG A 190 5.13 16.02 29.20
N LYS A 191 4.23 15.52 30.08
CA LYS A 191 3.88 16.19 31.35
C LYS A 191 5.07 16.31 32.27
N GLN A 192 5.95 15.31 32.33
CA GLN A 192 7.18 15.37 33.15
C GLN A 192 8.16 16.43 32.60
N ARG A 193 8.36 16.51 31.27
CA ARG A 193 9.20 17.55 30.65
C ARG A 193 8.66 18.97 30.90
N MET A 194 7.33 19.13 30.87
CA MET A 194 6.71 20.45 31.16
C MET A 194 6.90 20.93 32.60
N LYS A 195 7.29 20.05 33.54
CA LYS A 195 7.63 20.43 34.94
C LYS A 195 9.03 21.00 35.07
N VAL A 196 9.89 20.78 34.07
CA VAL A 196 11.23 21.35 34.05
C VAL A 196 11.13 22.75 33.45
N PRO A 197 11.60 23.82 34.12
CA PRO A 197 11.46 25.21 33.66
C PRO A 197 12.45 25.53 32.53
N VAL A 198 12.45 24.72 31.48
CA VAL A 198 13.26 24.93 30.26
C VAL A 198 12.30 25.31 29.13
N PRO A 199 12.47 26.49 28.52
CA PRO A 199 11.65 26.91 27.41
C PRO A 199 11.85 25.93 26.23
N SER A 200 10.73 25.47 25.64
CA SER A 200 10.74 24.58 24.46
C SER A 200 10.36 25.37 23.22
N PHE A 201 11.17 25.28 22.19
CA PHE A 201 10.93 25.90 20.90
C PHE A 201 10.69 24.82 19.83
N ALA A 202 9.85 25.11 18.85
CA ALA A 202 9.64 24.27 17.69
C ALA A 202 10.00 25.05 16.41
N ILE A 203 10.85 24.46 15.57
CA ILE A 203 11.17 25.01 14.25
C ILE A 203 10.19 24.41 13.26
N VAL A 204 9.37 25.25 12.63
CA VAL A 204 8.32 24.86 11.69
C VAL A 204 8.57 25.52 10.34
N GLY A 205 8.28 24.82 9.27
CA GLY A 205 8.44 25.31 7.87
C GLY A 205 8.34 24.19 6.86
N TYR A 206 8.32 24.54 5.58
CA TYR A 206 8.27 23.60 4.47
C TYR A 206 9.46 22.64 4.42
N THR A 207 9.32 21.52 3.72
CA THR A 207 10.45 20.63 3.39
C THR A 207 11.56 21.43 2.71
N ASN A 208 12.82 21.06 2.94
CA ASN A 208 14.02 21.73 2.39
C ASN A 208 14.20 23.22 2.76
N ALA A 209 13.44 23.75 3.71
CA ALA A 209 13.59 25.12 4.23
C ALA A 209 14.76 25.30 5.21
N GLY A 210 15.68 24.35 5.31
CA GLY A 210 16.88 24.44 6.15
C GLY A 210 16.63 24.25 7.65
N LYS A 211 15.47 23.69 8.07
CA LYS A 211 15.14 23.49 9.52
C LYS A 211 16.14 22.60 10.25
N SER A 212 16.52 21.47 9.65
CA SER A 212 17.47 20.53 10.24
C SER A 212 18.88 21.15 10.28
N THR A 213 19.27 21.87 9.24
CA THR A 213 20.55 22.60 9.19
C THR A 213 20.64 23.64 10.30
N LEU A 214 19.56 24.42 10.49
CA LEU A 214 19.49 25.40 11.58
C LEU A 214 19.54 24.72 12.95
N LEU A 215 18.81 23.61 13.14
CA LEU A 215 18.85 22.85 14.39
C LEU A 215 20.25 22.32 14.68
N ASN A 216 20.93 21.74 13.68
CA ASN A 216 22.29 21.22 13.81
C ASN A 216 23.27 22.35 14.19
N CYS A 217 23.13 23.52 13.55
CA CYS A 217 23.96 24.68 13.84
C CYS A 217 23.78 25.19 15.29
N LEU A 218 22.53 25.20 15.79
CA LEU A 218 22.22 25.72 17.14
C LEU A 218 22.54 24.72 18.26
N THR A 219 22.45 23.41 17.98
CA THR A 219 22.55 22.39 19.04
C THR A 219 23.82 21.54 18.96
N GLY A 220 24.58 21.66 17.87
CA GLY A 220 25.72 20.77 17.61
C GLY A 220 25.32 19.31 17.38
N SER A 221 24.00 19.05 17.10
CA SER A 221 23.50 17.70 16.80
C SER A 221 23.71 17.36 15.31
N ASP A 222 23.69 16.07 15.00
CA ASP A 222 23.80 15.56 13.62
C ASP A 222 22.45 14.94 13.20
N VAL A 223 21.47 15.80 12.96
CA VAL A 223 20.18 15.38 12.44
C VAL A 223 20.26 15.37 10.91
N LEU A 224 19.83 14.29 10.27
CA LEU A 224 19.78 14.17 8.80
C LEU A 224 19.04 15.38 8.17
N THR A 225 19.71 16.06 7.27
CA THR A 225 19.20 17.21 6.51
C THR A 225 18.66 16.78 5.17
#